data_0a61f4605f21b65c125fa678c327c4d7
#
_entry.id   0a61f4605f21b65c125fa678c327c4d7
#
_cell.length_a   1.000
_cell.length_b   1.000
_cell.length_c   1.000
_cell.angle_alpha   90.00
_cell.angle_beta   90.00
_cell.angle_gamma   90.00
#
_symmetry.space_group_name_H-M   'P 1'
#
loop_
_entity.id
_entity.type
_entity.pdbx_description
1 polymer ?
#
loop_
_entity_poly.entity_id
_entity_poly.type
_entity_poly.pdbx_seq_one_letter_code
_entity_poly.pdbx_strand_id
1 'polypeptide(L)' 'MTKVETHYDLVRPLTDADAGAIADVHSWYGMSRVRVRPDMKAVDVEYDASRLMEKDVEAVLVRFGIPIQRKWSV' A
#
# COMPACT_ATOMS: atom_id res chain seq x y z
N MET A 1 -9.04 -3.15 -18.15
CA MET A 1 -8.60 -3.09 -16.75
C MET A 1 -7.20 -3.62 -16.62
N THR A 2 -6.29 -2.80 -16.15
CA THR A 2 -4.90 -3.19 -15.98
C THR A 2 -4.56 -3.21 -14.50
N LYS A 3 -4.52 -4.40 -13.92
CA LYS A 3 -4.14 -4.56 -12.51
C LYS A 3 -2.65 -4.78 -12.42
N VAL A 4 -1.99 -4.02 -11.56
CA VAL A 4 -0.56 -4.10 -11.33
C VAL A 4 -0.34 -4.32 -9.84
N GLU A 5 0.62 -5.16 -9.52
CA GLU A 5 1.02 -5.40 -8.14
C GLU A 5 2.34 -4.73 -7.87
N THR A 6 2.44 -4.05 -6.74
CA THR A 6 3.67 -3.42 -6.28
C THR A 6 3.92 -3.83 -4.83
N HIS A 7 5.19 -3.76 -4.42
CA HIS A 7 5.60 -4.19 -3.10
C HIS A 7 6.29 -3.04 -2.39
N TYR A 8 5.99 -2.89 -1.09
CA TYR A 8 6.65 -1.89 -0.26
C TYR A 8 7.14 -2.55 1.01
N ASP A 9 8.41 -2.31 1.32
CA ASP A 9 8.95 -2.69 2.62
C ASP A 9 8.43 -1.71 3.67
N LEU A 10 8.28 -2.19 4.89
CA LEU A 10 7.84 -1.36 6.01
C LEU A 10 9.02 -0.95 6.86
N VAL A 11 8.98 0.28 7.38
CA VAL A 11 10.04 0.77 8.27
C VAL A 11 9.89 0.22 9.68
N ARG A 12 8.70 -0.29 10.01
CA ARG A 12 8.41 -0.95 11.28
C ARG A 12 7.30 -1.96 11.08
N PRO A 13 7.18 -2.95 11.97
CA PRO A 13 6.04 -3.88 11.89
C PRO A 13 4.72 -3.15 12.07
N LEU A 14 3.67 -3.67 11.44
CA LEU A 14 2.32 -3.11 11.57
C LEU A 14 1.75 -3.43 12.96
N THR A 15 0.92 -2.50 13.44
CA THR A 15 0.20 -2.66 14.70
C THR A 15 -1.28 -2.84 14.43
N ASP A 16 -2.07 -3.10 15.49
CA ASP A 16 -3.52 -3.21 15.36
C ASP A 16 -4.14 -1.92 14.81
N ALA A 17 -3.59 -0.78 15.15
CA ALA A 17 -4.06 0.50 14.62
C ALA A 17 -3.84 0.58 13.11
N ASP A 18 -2.76 0.02 12.61
CA ASP A 18 -2.46 0.01 11.19
C ASP A 18 -3.42 -0.89 10.42
N ALA A 19 -3.96 -1.94 11.05
CA ALA A 19 -4.94 -2.81 10.42
C ALA A 19 -6.18 -2.05 9.99
N GLY A 20 -6.64 -1.10 10.82
CA GLY A 20 -7.75 -0.24 10.45
C GLY A 20 -7.43 0.65 9.26
N ALA A 21 -6.21 1.19 9.22
CA ALA A 21 -5.76 2.01 8.11
C ALA A 21 -5.71 1.21 6.80
N ILE A 22 -5.29 -0.05 6.86
CA ILE A 22 -5.26 -0.92 5.69
C ILE A 22 -6.68 -1.18 5.16
N ALA A 23 -7.65 -1.37 6.05
CA ALA A 23 -9.04 -1.54 5.65
C ALA A 23 -9.54 -0.28 4.94
N ASP A 24 -9.17 0.90 5.41
CA ASP A 24 -9.54 2.17 4.79
C ASP A 24 -8.91 2.30 3.40
N VAL A 25 -7.67 1.87 3.24
CA VAL A 25 -6.99 1.89 1.94
C VAL A 25 -7.71 1.00 0.93
N HIS A 26 -8.24 -0.15 1.36
CA HIS A 26 -9.03 -1.03 0.49
C HIS A 26 -10.25 -0.32 -0.10
N SER A 27 -10.78 0.67 0.59
CA SER A 27 -11.93 1.44 0.11
C SER A 27 -11.55 2.54 -0.87
N TRP A 28 -10.28 2.81 -1.04
CA TRP A 28 -9.81 3.88 -1.91
C TRP A 28 -10.07 3.51 -3.38
N TYR A 29 -10.55 4.49 -4.15
CA TYR A 29 -10.85 4.29 -5.55
C TYR A 29 -9.60 3.90 -6.34
N GLY A 30 -9.69 2.80 -7.06
CA GLY A 30 -8.57 2.29 -7.84
C GLY A 30 -7.70 1.26 -7.11
N MET A 31 -7.85 1.14 -5.79
CA MET A 31 -7.19 0.11 -5.02
C MET A 31 -7.96 -1.21 -5.15
N SER A 32 -7.26 -2.27 -5.51
CA SER A 32 -7.88 -3.58 -5.66
C SER A 32 -7.65 -4.45 -4.44
N ARG A 33 -6.42 -4.51 -3.95
CA ARG A 33 -6.08 -5.35 -2.81
C ARG A 33 -4.80 -4.85 -2.12
N VAL A 34 -4.81 -4.89 -0.81
CA VAL A 34 -3.61 -4.66 0.00
C VAL A 34 -3.42 -5.90 0.86
N ARG A 35 -2.26 -6.53 0.75
CA ARG A 35 -1.95 -7.74 1.50
C ARG A 35 -0.70 -7.50 2.35
N VAL A 36 -0.80 -7.81 3.63
CA VAL A 36 0.34 -7.76 4.53
C VAL A 36 1.01 -9.13 4.53
N ARG A 37 2.33 -9.14 4.38
CA ARG A 37 3.08 -10.39 4.41
C ARG A 37 3.08 -10.98 5.81
N PRO A 38 3.25 -12.32 5.94
CA PRO A 38 3.19 -12.99 7.25
C PRO A 38 4.20 -12.46 8.26
N ASP A 39 5.36 -11.97 7.81
CA ASP A 39 6.37 -11.39 8.70
C ASP A 39 6.04 -9.96 9.11
N MET A 40 4.99 -9.38 8.56
CA MET A 40 4.52 -8.01 8.80
C MET A 40 5.56 -6.94 8.50
N LYS A 41 6.53 -7.26 7.64
CA LYS A 41 7.62 -6.35 7.27
C LYS A 41 7.45 -5.76 5.88
N ALA A 42 6.47 -6.23 5.13
CA ALA A 42 6.20 -5.75 3.77
C ALA A 42 4.73 -5.85 3.45
N VAL A 43 4.28 -5.03 2.51
CA VAL A 43 2.91 -5.10 2.00
C VAL A 43 2.95 -5.23 0.49
N ASP A 44 2.02 -6.00 -0.05
CA ASP A 44 1.80 -6.14 -1.48
C ASP A 44 0.51 -5.40 -1.82
N VAL A 45 0.57 -4.51 -2.79
CA VAL A 45 -0.58 -3.70 -3.19
C VAL A 45 -0.92 -4.00 -4.64
N GLU A 46 -2.17 -4.36 -4.88
CA GLU A 46 -2.71 -4.52 -6.22
C GLU A 46 -3.63 -3.34 -6.51
N TYR A 47 -3.40 -2.67 -7.61
CA TYR A 47 -4.18 -1.48 -7.98
C TYR A 47 -4.45 -1.48 -9.48
N ASP A 48 -5.43 -0.68 -9.88
CA ASP A 48 -5.79 -0.50 -11.28
C ASP A 48 -4.93 0.63 -11.87
N ALA A 49 -3.97 0.25 -12.71
CA ALA A 49 -3.04 1.20 -13.31
C ALA A 49 -3.71 2.18 -14.28
N SER A 50 -4.94 1.90 -14.70
CA SER A 50 -5.70 2.85 -15.51
C SER A 50 -6.30 3.98 -14.68
N ARG A 51 -6.30 3.85 -13.34
CA ARG A 51 -6.91 4.82 -12.43
C ARG A 51 -5.92 5.48 -11.51
N LEU A 52 -4.86 4.76 -11.16
CA LEU A 52 -3.82 5.24 -10.24
C LEU A 52 -2.45 5.00 -10.85
N MET A 53 -1.53 5.89 -10.53
CA MET A 53 -0.11 5.70 -10.81
C MET A 53 0.56 5.14 -9.55
N GLU A 54 1.74 4.54 -9.72
CA GLU A 54 2.48 3.99 -8.57
C GLU A 54 2.71 5.05 -7.48
N LYS A 55 3.06 6.27 -7.89
CA LYS A 55 3.26 7.37 -6.93
C LYS A 55 1.97 7.73 -6.19
N ASP A 56 0.81 7.55 -6.82
CA ASP A 56 -0.47 7.80 -6.18
C ASP A 56 -0.75 6.74 -5.12
N VAL A 57 -0.42 5.49 -5.41
CA VAL A 57 -0.55 4.39 -4.45
C VAL A 57 0.31 4.67 -3.23
N GLU A 58 1.56 5.06 -3.45
CA GLU A 58 2.48 5.39 -2.36
C GLU A 58 1.94 6.55 -1.51
N ALA A 59 1.44 7.59 -2.16
CA ALA A 59 0.87 8.75 -1.47
C ALA A 59 -0.34 8.37 -0.62
N VAL A 60 -1.19 7.49 -1.13
CA VAL A 60 -2.36 7.01 -0.38
C VAL A 60 -1.93 6.22 0.85
N LEU A 61 -0.96 5.33 0.70
CA LEU A 61 -0.46 4.55 1.84
C LEU A 61 0.10 5.46 2.93
N VAL A 62 0.89 6.45 2.54
CA VAL A 62 1.45 7.42 3.49
C VAL A 62 0.36 8.24 4.14
N ARG A 63 -0.64 8.66 3.37
CA ARG A 63 -1.77 9.45 3.89
C ARG A 63 -2.52 8.73 4.99
N PHE A 64 -2.67 7.42 4.88
CA PHE A 64 -3.36 6.62 5.88
C PHE A 64 -2.43 6.17 7.01
N GLY A 65 -1.19 6.63 7.01
CA GLY A 65 -0.25 6.35 8.10
C GLY A 65 0.41 4.98 8.03
N ILE A 66 0.37 4.32 6.89
CA ILE A 66 1.05 3.04 6.72
C ILE A 66 2.54 3.31 6.59
N PRO A 67 3.38 2.69 7.44
CA PRO A 67 4.81 3.03 7.52
C PRO A 67 5.63 2.37 6.43
N ILE A 68 5.34 2.68 5.17
CA ILE A 68 6.10 2.16 4.05
C ILE A 68 7.46 2.85 3.94
N GLN A 69 8.45 2.08 3.52
CA GLN A 69 9.75 2.62 3.19
C GLN A 69 9.70 3.11 1.76
N ARG A 70 9.89 4.41 1.57
CA ARG A 70 9.84 4.98 0.23
C ARG A 70 11.04 4.54 -0.58
N LYS A 71 10.78 4.07 -1.79
CA LYS A 71 11.84 3.87 -2.74
C LYS A 71 12.27 5.20 -3.30
N TRP A 72 13.53 5.51 -3.16
CA TRP A 72 14.12 6.65 -3.84
C TRP A 72 14.44 6.23 -5.26
N SER A 73 13.71 6.75 -6.22
CA SER A 73 14.18 6.67 -7.58
C SER A 73 15.20 7.80 -7.75
N VAL A 74 16.38 7.43 -7.94
CA VAL A 74 17.47 8.37 -8.17
C VAL A 74 17.55 8.65 -9.67
#